data_98617e7672a91360dcbf6ce6cf93dcd1
#
_entry.id   98617e7672a91360dcbf6ce6cf93dcd1
#
_cell.length_a   1.000
_cell.length_b   1.000
_cell.length_c   1.000
_cell.angle_alpha   90.00
_cell.angle_beta   90.00
_cell.angle_gamma   90.00
#
_symmetry.space_group_name_H-M   'P 1'
#
loop_
_entity.id
_entity.type
_entity.pdbx_description
1 polymer ?
#
loop_
_entity_poly.entity_id
_entity_poly.type
_entity_poly.pdbx_seq_one_letter_code
_entity_poly.pdbx_strand_id
1 'polypeptide(L)'
;MPGISGARSLTRSKGSVFIGGAAEQWLRDGLKLIRSAAEVEALAGTEPDNGGVYMVPAFAGLGAPHWDAYARGAILGLTRGSTGGHLSRAVLESIAYQSADVLLAMERDAGFTLKELRVDGGATANGLLMQFQADLLGVPVVRPEVLETTALGAAYLAGLAVGAWRDIAEIDANWRVARRFEPVMSRDQAAALRAGWERAVARAKGWA
;
A
#
# COMPACT_ATOMS: atom_id res chain seq x y z
N MET A 1 19.56 -13.95 -43.66
CA MET A 1 18.97 -14.11 -42.31
C MET A 1 18.67 -12.73 -41.78
N PRO A 2 17.42 -12.29 -41.62
CA PRO A 2 17.12 -11.00 -41.00
C PRO A 2 17.30 -11.15 -39.47
N GLY A 3 18.11 -10.26 -38.90
CA GLY A 3 18.45 -10.24 -37.51
C GLY A 3 17.21 -10.02 -36.63
N ILE A 4 17.16 -10.72 -35.50
CA ILE A 4 16.23 -10.49 -34.40
C ILE A 4 16.69 -9.19 -33.70
N SER A 5 16.30 -8.06 -34.29
CA SER A 5 16.44 -6.75 -33.67
C SER A 5 15.13 -6.43 -32.94
N GLY A 6 15.16 -6.33 -31.63
CA GLY A 6 14.06 -5.73 -30.91
C GLY A 6 13.57 -6.41 -29.63
N ALA A 7 14.40 -7.21 -28.96
CA ALA A 7 14.11 -7.55 -27.57
C ALA A 7 14.26 -6.28 -26.72
N ARG A 8 13.17 -5.54 -26.46
CA ARG A 8 13.13 -4.50 -25.45
C ARG A 8 13.41 -5.18 -24.11
N SER A 9 14.56 -4.90 -23.54
CA SER A 9 14.85 -5.26 -22.15
C SER A 9 13.86 -4.54 -21.27
N LEU A 10 12.90 -5.28 -20.71
CA LEU A 10 11.99 -4.75 -19.71
C LEU A 10 12.71 -4.83 -18.37
N THR A 11 13.24 -3.71 -17.92
CA THR A 11 13.76 -3.60 -16.56
C THR A 11 12.58 -3.52 -15.61
N ARG A 12 12.47 -4.47 -14.68
CA ARG A 12 11.49 -4.45 -13.60
C ARG A 12 12.19 -4.03 -12.31
N SER A 13 11.70 -2.96 -11.70
CA SER A 13 12.00 -2.62 -10.31
C SER A 13 10.97 -3.28 -9.40
N LYS A 14 11.40 -3.83 -8.27
CA LYS A 14 10.53 -4.47 -7.27
C LYS A 14 10.84 -3.93 -5.89
N GLY A 15 9.84 -3.45 -5.19
CA GLY A 15 9.89 -3.08 -3.77
C GLY A 15 8.96 -3.96 -2.95
N SER A 16 9.24 -4.10 -1.65
CA SER A 16 8.42 -4.88 -0.73
C SER A 16 8.13 -4.09 0.54
N VAL A 17 6.87 -4.06 0.93
CA VAL A 17 6.40 -3.59 2.24
C VAL A 17 6.37 -4.79 3.17
N PHE A 18 7.07 -4.71 4.33
CA PHE A 18 7.20 -5.85 5.24
C PHE A 18 5.89 -6.14 5.97
N ILE A 19 5.22 -5.10 6.45
CA ILE A 19 4.00 -5.20 7.24
C ILE A 19 2.89 -4.40 6.56
N GLY A 20 2.04 -5.11 5.81
CA GLY A 20 0.80 -4.60 5.24
C GLY A 20 -0.41 -5.06 6.07
N GLY A 21 -1.23 -5.97 5.55
CA GLY A 21 -2.39 -6.52 6.25
C GLY A 21 -2.11 -7.15 7.61
N ALA A 22 -0.85 -7.52 7.91
CA ALA A 22 -0.44 -7.98 9.23
C ALA A 22 -0.62 -6.90 10.32
N ALA A 23 -0.61 -5.61 9.97
CA ALA A 23 -0.91 -4.53 10.91
C ALA A 23 -2.40 -4.54 11.34
N GLU A 24 -3.31 -4.82 10.40
CA GLU A 24 -4.74 -5.01 10.72
C GLU A 24 -4.97 -6.28 11.55
N GLN A 25 -4.26 -7.37 11.24
CA GLN A 25 -4.31 -8.60 12.04
C GLN A 25 -3.86 -8.33 13.48
N TRP A 26 -2.85 -7.50 13.68
CA TRP A 26 -2.41 -7.10 15.01
C TRP A 26 -3.46 -6.30 15.77
N LEU A 27 -4.22 -5.39 15.12
CA LEU A 27 -5.37 -4.73 15.74
C LEU A 27 -6.41 -5.74 16.22
N ARG A 28 -6.66 -6.79 15.45
CA ARG A 28 -7.60 -7.85 15.77
C ARG A 28 -7.08 -8.78 16.87
N ASP A 29 -5.90 -9.33 16.70
CA ASP A 29 -5.39 -10.43 17.51
C ASP A 29 -4.60 -9.93 18.73
N GLY A 30 -3.86 -8.85 18.59
CA GLY A 30 -3.04 -8.25 19.63
C GLY A 30 -3.83 -7.31 20.52
N LEU A 31 -4.50 -6.31 19.94
CA LEU A 31 -5.22 -5.28 20.70
C LEU A 31 -6.71 -5.60 20.92
N LYS A 32 -7.29 -6.55 20.17
CA LYS A 32 -8.73 -6.90 20.24
C LYS A 32 -9.67 -5.71 19.95
N LEU A 33 -9.20 -4.73 19.18
CA LEU A 33 -9.98 -3.54 18.81
C LEU A 33 -11.03 -3.82 17.74
N ILE A 34 -10.81 -4.84 16.91
CA ILE A 34 -11.70 -5.29 15.84
C ILE A 34 -11.84 -6.81 15.91
N ARG A 35 -12.90 -7.38 15.33
CA ARG A 35 -13.14 -8.82 15.23
C ARG A 35 -12.79 -9.37 13.86
N SER A 36 -12.84 -8.52 12.83
CA SER A 36 -12.51 -8.87 11.46
C SER A 36 -11.81 -7.70 10.75
N ALA A 37 -11.06 -7.97 9.68
CA ALA A 37 -10.42 -6.94 8.88
C ALA A 37 -11.45 -5.94 8.27
N ALA A 38 -12.68 -6.40 7.99
CA ALA A 38 -13.73 -5.53 7.46
C ALA A 38 -14.18 -4.46 8.47
N GLU A 39 -14.03 -4.70 9.78
CA GLU A 39 -14.41 -3.73 10.81
C GLU A 39 -13.43 -2.57 10.95
N VAL A 40 -12.17 -2.71 10.45
CA VAL A 40 -11.16 -1.67 10.58
C VAL A 40 -11.56 -0.38 9.86
N GLU A 41 -12.16 -0.49 8.67
CA GLU A 41 -12.63 0.67 7.90
C GLU A 41 -13.74 1.41 8.64
N ALA A 42 -14.72 0.68 9.17
CA ALA A 42 -15.82 1.27 9.92
C ALA A 42 -15.31 1.98 11.19
N LEU A 43 -14.40 1.35 11.94
CA LEU A 43 -13.84 1.93 13.16
C LEU A 43 -12.95 3.15 12.84
N ALA A 44 -12.09 3.06 11.82
CA ALA A 44 -11.28 4.19 11.35
C ALA A 44 -12.14 5.36 10.84
N GLY A 45 -13.28 5.06 10.24
CA GLY A 45 -14.24 6.04 9.73
C GLY A 45 -15.02 6.78 10.81
N THR A 46 -14.93 6.38 12.09
CA THR A 46 -15.53 7.13 13.21
C THR A 46 -14.81 8.45 13.49
N GLU A 47 -13.58 8.59 13.00
CA GLU A 47 -12.75 9.78 13.18
C GLU A 47 -12.45 10.44 11.82
N PRO A 48 -12.42 11.78 11.75
CA PRO A 48 -12.18 12.50 10.50
C PRO A 48 -10.74 12.33 9.97
N ASP A 49 -9.78 12.16 10.88
CA ASP A 49 -8.35 12.00 10.60
C ASP A 49 -7.67 11.10 11.65
N ASN A 50 -6.35 11.01 11.63
CA ASN A 50 -5.60 10.20 12.59
C ASN A 50 -5.36 10.88 13.95
N GLY A 51 -5.86 12.09 14.17
CA GLY A 51 -5.67 12.85 15.42
C GLY A 51 -4.19 13.13 15.76
N GLY A 52 -3.31 13.13 14.76
CA GLY A 52 -1.85 13.23 14.96
C GLY A 52 -1.18 11.92 15.39
N VAL A 53 -1.92 10.82 15.42
CA VAL A 53 -1.40 9.49 15.78
C VAL A 53 -0.76 8.83 14.57
N TYR A 54 0.47 8.36 14.71
CA TYR A 54 1.20 7.59 13.70
C TYR A 54 1.55 6.22 14.24
N MET A 55 1.27 5.17 13.45
CA MET A 55 1.70 3.80 13.73
C MET A 55 2.83 3.42 12.77
N VAL A 56 3.99 3.05 13.31
CA VAL A 56 5.10 2.46 12.53
C VAL A 56 5.08 0.96 12.77
N PRO A 57 4.63 0.13 11.81
CA PRO A 57 4.44 -1.30 12.04
C PRO A 57 5.74 -2.10 11.80
N ALA A 58 6.84 -1.67 12.42
CA ALA A 58 8.15 -2.32 12.29
C ALA A 58 8.27 -3.59 13.15
N PHE A 59 7.28 -4.51 13.06
CA PHE A 59 7.25 -5.72 13.89
C PHE A 59 8.44 -6.65 13.65
N ALA A 60 8.99 -6.62 12.44
CA ALA A 60 10.18 -7.38 12.05
C ALA A 60 11.29 -6.47 11.49
N GLY A 61 11.37 -5.23 11.98
CA GLY A 61 12.23 -4.21 11.42
C GLY A 61 11.60 -3.44 10.25
N LEU A 62 12.36 -2.55 9.65
CA LEU A 62 11.99 -1.75 8.48
C LEU A 62 12.77 -2.20 7.25
N GLY A 63 12.05 -2.43 6.16
CA GLY A 63 12.64 -2.69 4.83
C GLY A 63 13.01 -1.42 4.09
N ALA A 64 13.01 -1.50 2.76
CA ALA A 64 13.28 -0.34 1.89
C ALA A 64 12.28 0.81 2.15
N PRO A 65 12.74 2.06 2.10
CA PRO A 65 14.11 2.54 1.90
C PRO A 65 14.93 2.65 3.20
N HIS A 66 14.38 2.26 4.33
CA HIS A 66 14.93 2.54 5.66
C HIS A 66 16.04 1.58 6.09
N TRP A 67 15.91 0.29 5.74
CA TRP A 67 16.86 -0.80 5.99
C TRP A 67 17.34 -0.86 7.45
N ASP A 68 16.41 -0.96 8.40
CA ASP A 68 16.70 -1.05 9.84
C ASP A 68 16.07 -2.30 10.45
N ALA A 69 16.89 -3.32 10.68
CA ALA A 69 16.48 -4.58 11.30
C ALA A 69 16.21 -4.43 12.82
N TYR A 70 16.71 -3.36 13.43
CA TYR A 70 16.57 -3.07 14.86
C TYR A 70 15.36 -2.19 15.19
N ALA A 71 14.71 -1.62 14.18
CA ALA A 71 13.44 -0.91 14.37
C ALA A 71 12.37 -1.84 14.94
N ARG A 72 11.49 -1.30 15.79
CA ARG A 72 10.32 -2.02 16.32
C ARG A 72 9.06 -1.20 16.15
N GLY A 73 7.90 -1.89 16.22
CA GLY A 73 6.59 -1.25 16.14
C GLY A 73 6.44 -0.13 17.17
N ALA A 74 5.97 1.04 16.72
CA ALA A 74 5.79 2.20 17.59
C ALA A 74 4.48 2.92 17.26
N ILE A 75 3.80 3.40 18.29
CA ILE A 75 2.64 4.29 18.19
C ILE A 75 3.03 5.62 18.82
N LEU A 76 2.90 6.70 18.06
CA LEU A 76 3.35 8.03 18.44
C LEU A 76 2.22 9.04 18.26
N GLY A 77 2.27 10.14 19.01
CA GLY A 77 1.27 11.22 18.92
C GLY A 77 -0.01 10.97 19.73
N LEU A 78 -0.02 9.99 20.63
CA LEU A 78 -1.18 9.75 21.51
C LEU A 78 -1.42 10.93 22.45
N THR A 79 -2.68 11.29 22.57
CA THR A 79 -3.18 12.25 23.55
C THR A 79 -4.31 11.61 24.37
N ARG A 80 -4.80 12.31 25.39
CA ARG A 80 -5.96 11.84 26.16
C ARG A 80 -7.22 11.66 25.30
N GLY A 81 -7.32 12.38 24.17
CA GLY A 81 -8.44 12.29 23.22
C GLY A 81 -8.29 11.20 22.17
N SER A 82 -7.17 10.47 22.14
CA SER A 82 -6.97 9.41 21.15
C SER A 82 -7.89 8.23 21.43
N THR A 83 -8.60 7.76 20.38
CA THR A 83 -9.59 6.68 20.45
C THR A 83 -9.13 5.46 19.65
N GLY A 84 -9.90 4.37 19.72
CA GLY A 84 -9.70 3.19 18.86
C GLY A 84 -9.84 3.52 17.36
N GLY A 85 -10.67 4.51 17.02
CA GLY A 85 -10.82 5.03 15.66
C GLY A 85 -9.52 5.65 15.14
N HIS A 86 -8.89 6.52 15.91
CA HIS A 86 -7.59 7.11 15.57
C HIS A 86 -6.49 6.05 15.41
N LEU A 87 -6.45 5.03 16.30
CA LEU A 87 -5.50 3.93 16.18
C LEU A 87 -5.73 3.10 14.92
N SER A 88 -6.98 2.76 14.62
CA SER A 88 -7.34 2.01 13.42
C SER A 88 -7.00 2.79 12.16
N ARG A 89 -7.24 4.10 12.16
CA ARG A 89 -6.87 4.99 11.07
C ARG A 89 -5.36 5.06 10.87
N ALA A 90 -4.59 5.24 11.96
CA ALA A 90 -3.14 5.26 11.92
C ALA A 90 -2.55 3.95 11.38
N VAL A 91 -3.18 2.80 11.66
CA VAL A 91 -2.79 1.50 11.10
C VAL A 91 -3.05 1.44 9.60
N LEU A 92 -4.22 1.83 9.12
CA LEU A 92 -4.51 1.88 7.67
C LEU A 92 -3.56 2.84 6.94
N GLU A 93 -3.38 4.03 7.49
CA GLU A 93 -2.47 5.04 6.92
C GLU A 93 -1.02 4.55 6.89
N SER A 94 -0.58 3.75 7.87
CA SER A 94 0.77 3.18 7.90
C SER A 94 1.07 2.29 6.69
N ILE A 95 0.08 1.57 6.17
CA ILE A 95 0.21 0.75 4.96
C ILE A 95 0.44 1.66 3.75
N ALA A 96 -0.32 2.75 3.67
CA ALA A 96 -0.18 3.73 2.59
C ALA A 96 1.17 4.46 2.64
N TYR A 97 1.63 4.86 3.84
CA TYR A 97 2.94 5.50 4.00
C TYR A 97 4.09 4.60 3.57
N GLN A 98 4.11 3.34 4.03
CA GLN A 98 5.15 2.38 3.62
C GLN A 98 5.14 2.15 2.10
N SER A 99 3.95 2.03 1.51
CA SER A 99 3.79 1.88 0.06
C SER A 99 4.33 3.11 -0.68
N ALA A 100 4.04 4.32 -0.18
CA ALA A 100 4.55 5.56 -0.74
C ALA A 100 6.08 5.66 -0.64
N ASP A 101 6.68 5.27 0.49
CA ASP A 101 8.13 5.28 0.68
C ASP A 101 8.83 4.39 -0.34
N VAL A 102 8.30 3.17 -0.56
CA VAL A 102 8.83 2.24 -1.56
C VAL A 102 8.66 2.78 -2.98
N LEU A 103 7.47 3.26 -3.33
CA LEU A 103 7.18 3.77 -4.68
C LEU A 103 8.04 4.98 -5.03
N LEU A 104 8.22 5.92 -4.10
CA LEU A 104 9.06 7.09 -4.31
C LEU A 104 10.55 6.75 -4.38
N ALA A 105 11.01 5.71 -3.68
CA ALA A 105 12.34 5.18 -3.86
C ALA A 105 12.50 4.59 -5.27
N MET A 106 11.51 3.81 -5.73
CA MET A 106 11.51 3.22 -7.07
C MET A 106 11.49 4.29 -8.18
N GLU A 107 10.72 5.37 -8.01
CA GLU A 107 10.71 6.51 -8.95
C GLU A 107 12.09 7.16 -9.07
N ARG A 108 12.75 7.40 -7.93
CA ARG A 108 14.09 7.99 -7.89
C ARG A 108 15.13 7.08 -8.55
N ASP A 109 15.08 5.78 -8.26
CA ASP A 109 16.06 4.82 -8.75
C ASP A 109 15.92 4.56 -10.26
N ALA A 110 14.67 4.53 -10.75
CA ALA A 110 14.37 4.18 -12.14
C ALA A 110 14.14 5.40 -13.06
N GLY A 111 14.08 6.62 -12.50
CA GLY A 111 13.93 7.87 -13.26
C GLY A 111 12.59 8.00 -13.98
N PHE A 112 11.53 7.37 -13.45
CA PHE A 112 10.17 7.52 -13.98
C PHE A 112 9.27 8.26 -12.99
N THR A 113 8.14 8.76 -13.47
CA THR A 113 7.09 9.33 -12.63
C THR A 113 5.85 8.45 -12.69
N LEU A 114 5.34 8.06 -11.53
CA LEU A 114 4.12 7.28 -11.42
C LEU A 114 2.92 8.07 -11.97
N LYS A 115 2.15 7.48 -12.89
CA LYS A 115 0.95 8.11 -13.45
C LYS A 115 -0.33 7.61 -12.82
N GLU A 116 -0.35 6.35 -12.43
CA GLU A 116 -1.42 5.69 -11.68
C GLU A 116 -0.86 4.49 -10.93
N LEU A 117 -1.49 4.12 -9.83
CA LEU A 117 -1.17 2.92 -9.07
C LEU A 117 -2.29 1.89 -9.22
N ARG A 118 -1.99 0.76 -9.83
CA ARG A 118 -2.89 -0.40 -9.86
C ARG A 118 -2.64 -1.26 -8.64
N VAL A 119 -3.72 -1.63 -7.96
CA VAL A 119 -3.66 -2.34 -6.68
C VAL A 119 -4.45 -3.65 -6.74
N ASP A 120 -4.03 -4.64 -5.93
CA ASP A 120 -4.70 -5.93 -5.79
C ASP A 120 -4.52 -6.48 -4.37
N GLY A 121 -5.16 -7.61 -4.10
CA GLY A 121 -5.15 -8.27 -2.80
C GLY A 121 -6.21 -7.74 -1.83
N GLY A 122 -6.42 -8.49 -0.73
CA GLY A 122 -7.54 -8.29 0.20
C GLY A 122 -7.60 -6.89 0.84
N ALA A 123 -6.47 -6.27 1.17
CA ALA A 123 -6.42 -4.94 1.76
C ALA A 123 -7.01 -3.85 0.85
N THR A 124 -7.03 -4.08 -0.47
CA THR A 124 -7.56 -3.12 -1.44
C THR A 124 -9.08 -3.01 -1.43
N ALA A 125 -9.77 -3.92 -0.76
CA ALA A 125 -11.21 -3.81 -0.51
C ALA A 125 -11.55 -2.58 0.34
N ASN A 126 -10.61 -2.14 1.21
CA ASN A 126 -10.78 -0.99 2.08
C ASN A 126 -10.72 0.32 1.28
N GLY A 127 -11.87 1.00 1.17
CA GLY A 127 -11.99 2.23 0.40
C GLY A 127 -11.26 3.42 1.02
N LEU A 128 -11.21 3.47 2.36
CA LEU A 128 -10.54 4.53 3.10
C LEU A 128 -9.01 4.46 2.89
N LEU A 129 -8.44 3.26 2.95
CA LEU A 129 -7.03 3.03 2.63
C LEU A 129 -6.72 3.41 1.19
N MET A 130 -7.55 3.01 0.23
CA MET A 130 -7.32 3.31 -1.20
C MET A 130 -7.40 4.80 -1.50
N GLN A 131 -8.36 5.51 -0.89
CA GLN A 131 -8.46 6.96 -1.04
C GLN A 131 -7.24 7.66 -0.44
N PHE A 132 -6.85 7.28 0.77
CA PHE A 132 -5.67 7.86 1.42
C PHE A 132 -4.37 7.58 0.63
N GLN A 133 -4.25 6.39 0.03
CA GLN A 133 -3.13 6.05 -0.85
C GLN A 133 -3.07 6.96 -2.09
N ALA A 134 -4.22 7.23 -2.74
CA ALA A 134 -4.30 8.15 -3.86
C ALA A 134 -3.93 9.58 -3.44
N ASP A 135 -4.46 10.04 -2.33
CA ASP A 135 -4.23 11.36 -1.76
C ASP A 135 -2.74 11.58 -1.42
N LEU A 136 -2.13 10.60 -0.78
CA LEU A 136 -0.73 10.68 -0.36
C LEU A 136 0.23 10.72 -1.54
N LEU A 137 0.00 9.88 -2.56
CA LEU A 137 0.82 9.80 -3.77
C LEU A 137 0.53 10.95 -4.76
N GLY A 138 -0.68 11.49 -4.77
CA GLY A 138 -1.13 12.48 -5.73
C GLY A 138 -1.37 11.93 -7.12
N VAL A 139 -1.60 10.63 -7.23
CA VAL A 139 -1.96 9.93 -8.47
C VAL A 139 -3.15 9.02 -8.24
N PRO A 140 -3.93 8.71 -9.28
CA PRO A 140 -5.05 7.79 -9.15
C PRO A 140 -4.62 6.41 -8.66
N VAL A 141 -5.43 5.82 -7.78
CA VAL A 141 -5.36 4.41 -7.40
C VAL A 141 -6.50 3.66 -8.09
N VAL A 142 -6.16 2.58 -8.81
CA VAL A 142 -7.11 1.82 -9.63
C VAL A 142 -7.25 0.41 -9.09
N ARG A 143 -8.45 0.07 -8.62
CA ARG A 143 -8.81 -1.24 -8.10
C ARG A 143 -9.54 -2.06 -9.15
N PRO A 144 -9.11 -3.29 -9.48
CA PRO A 144 -9.80 -4.17 -10.39
C PRO A 144 -11.02 -4.84 -9.74
N GLU A 145 -11.88 -5.43 -10.57
CA GLU A 145 -13.01 -6.25 -10.11
C GLU A 145 -12.53 -7.52 -9.39
N VAL A 146 -11.49 -8.16 -9.93
CA VAL A 146 -10.88 -9.35 -9.34
C VAL A 146 -9.69 -8.92 -8.50
N LEU A 147 -9.78 -9.11 -7.18
CA LEU A 147 -8.75 -8.71 -6.24
C LEU A 147 -7.63 -9.75 -6.09
N GLU A 148 -7.89 -11.03 -6.39
CA GLU A 148 -6.93 -12.12 -6.26
C GLU A 148 -6.14 -12.31 -7.56
N THR A 149 -5.32 -11.32 -7.94
CA THR A 149 -4.63 -11.30 -9.24
C THR A 149 -3.47 -12.29 -9.30
N THR A 150 -2.91 -12.73 -8.17
CA THR A 150 -1.83 -13.74 -8.17
C THR A 150 -2.32 -15.08 -8.70
N ALA A 151 -3.45 -15.58 -8.19
CA ALA A 151 -4.07 -16.82 -8.67
C ALA A 151 -4.56 -16.68 -10.13
N LEU A 152 -5.15 -15.52 -10.46
CA LEU A 152 -5.60 -15.22 -11.81
C LEU A 152 -4.44 -15.17 -12.80
N GLY A 153 -3.31 -14.58 -12.44
CA GLY A 153 -2.10 -14.54 -13.26
C GLY A 153 -1.53 -15.93 -13.54
N ALA A 154 -1.51 -16.82 -12.56
CA ALA A 154 -1.12 -18.22 -12.73
C ALA A 154 -2.09 -18.95 -13.70
N ALA A 155 -3.39 -18.72 -13.56
CA ALA A 155 -4.41 -19.28 -14.45
C ALA A 155 -4.25 -18.76 -15.90
N TYR A 156 -3.97 -17.49 -16.09
CA TYR A 156 -3.72 -16.90 -17.41
C TYR A 156 -2.47 -17.51 -18.08
N LEU A 157 -1.38 -17.67 -17.33
CA LEU A 157 -0.16 -18.30 -17.86
C LEU A 157 -0.41 -19.76 -18.26
N ALA A 158 -1.13 -20.51 -17.44
CA ALA A 158 -1.52 -21.87 -17.78
C ALA A 158 -2.42 -21.90 -19.03
N GLY A 159 -3.39 -20.99 -19.12
CA GLY A 159 -4.30 -20.88 -20.25
C GLY A 159 -3.59 -20.53 -21.56
N LEU A 160 -2.57 -19.66 -21.52
CA LEU A 160 -1.70 -19.40 -22.69
C LEU A 160 -0.95 -20.65 -23.13
N ALA A 161 -0.41 -21.42 -22.17
CA ALA A 161 0.35 -22.62 -22.47
C ALA A 161 -0.49 -23.73 -23.15
N VAL A 162 -1.78 -23.82 -22.83
CA VAL A 162 -2.69 -24.81 -23.42
C VAL A 162 -3.56 -24.25 -24.55
N GLY A 163 -3.36 -22.99 -24.96
CA GLY A 163 -4.08 -22.35 -26.03
C GLY A 163 -5.52 -21.92 -25.70
N ALA A 164 -5.87 -21.80 -24.41
CA ALA A 164 -7.14 -21.24 -23.97
C ALA A 164 -7.23 -19.73 -24.24
N TRP A 165 -6.09 -19.04 -24.22
CA TRP A 165 -5.91 -17.65 -24.63
C TRP A 165 -4.92 -17.60 -25.78
N ARG A 166 -5.19 -16.75 -26.77
CA ARG A 166 -4.32 -16.61 -27.96
C ARG A 166 -3.02 -15.88 -27.66
N ASP A 167 -3.12 -14.83 -26.87
CA ASP A 167 -2.01 -13.93 -26.54
C ASP A 167 -2.31 -13.09 -25.28
N ILE A 168 -1.32 -12.31 -24.87
CA ILE A 168 -1.42 -11.41 -23.70
C ILE A 168 -2.46 -10.30 -23.93
N ALA A 169 -2.66 -9.84 -25.16
CA ALA A 169 -3.62 -8.77 -25.44
C ALA A 169 -5.07 -9.22 -25.19
N GLU A 170 -5.37 -10.50 -25.45
CA GLU A 170 -6.68 -11.07 -25.12
C GLU A 170 -6.88 -11.15 -23.59
N ILE A 171 -5.83 -11.45 -22.84
CA ILE A 171 -5.86 -11.43 -21.37
C ILE A 171 -6.06 -9.99 -20.86
N ASP A 172 -5.31 -9.03 -21.39
CA ASP A 172 -5.40 -7.62 -20.99
C ASP A 172 -6.81 -7.06 -21.23
N ALA A 173 -7.50 -7.53 -22.26
CA ALA A 173 -8.89 -7.16 -22.54
C ALA A 173 -9.89 -7.63 -21.47
N ASN A 174 -9.53 -8.61 -20.66
CA ASN A 174 -10.37 -9.09 -19.56
C ASN A 174 -10.20 -8.27 -18.26
N TRP A 175 -9.18 -7.40 -18.19
CA TRP A 175 -8.97 -6.57 -17.03
C TRP A 175 -10.08 -5.52 -16.90
N ARG A 176 -10.81 -5.53 -15.79
CA ARG A 176 -11.93 -4.63 -15.51
C ARG A 176 -11.63 -3.78 -14.28
N VAL A 177 -11.95 -2.49 -14.39
CA VAL A 177 -11.84 -1.55 -13.27
C VAL A 177 -13.13 -1.60 -12.46
N ALA A 178 -13.03 -1.95 -11.16
CA ALA A 178 -14.13 -1.83 -10.22
C ALA A 178 -14.27 -0.40 -9.69
N ARG A 179 -13.15 0.23 -9.34
CA ARG A 179 -13.15 1.60 -8.81
C ARG A 179 -11.82 2.29 -9.08
N ARG A 180 -11.91 3.59 -9.36
CA ARG A 180 -10.79 4.52 -9.46
C ARG A 180 -10.93 5.55 -8.34
N PHE A 181 -9.87 5.76 -7.58
CA PHE A 181 -9.80 6.73 -6.50
C PHE A 181 -8.91 7.87 -6.98
N GLU A 182 -9.51 9.04 -7.17
CA GLU A 182 -8.77 10.23 -7.56
C GLU A 182 -8.23 10.95 -6.31
N PRO A 183 -7.02 11.53 -6.35
CA PRO A 183 -6.51 12.32 -5.25
C PRO A 183 -7.36 13.58 -5.05
N VAL A 184 -7.80 13.81 -3.81
CA VAL A 184 -8.59 14.98 -3.42
C VAL A 184 -7.87 15.85 -2.38
N MET A 185 -6.86 15.31 -1.69
CA MET A 185 -6.05 16.02 -0.70
C MET A 185 -5.09 17.00 -1.38
N SER A 186 -4.89 18.17 -0.79
CA SER A 186 -3.87 19.11 -1.26
C SER A 186 -2.45 18.54 -1.10
N ARG A 187 -1.53 18.96 -1.97
CA ARG A 187 -0.13 18.53 -1.89
C ARG A 187 0.55 18.98 -0.60
N ASP A 188 0.18 20.13 -0.08
CA ASP A 188 0.72 20.66 1.19
C ASP A 188 0.27 19.79 2.37
N GLN A 189 -0.99 19.38 2.38
CA GLN A 189 -1.51 18.48 3.40
C GLN A 189 -0.84 17.10 3.34
N ALA A 190 -0.70 16.53 2.15
CA ALA A 190 0.01 15.26 1.96
C ALA A 190 1.48 15.35 2.39
N ALA A 191 2.16 16.46 2.08
CA ALA A 191 3.53 16.71 2.50
C ALA A 191 3.65 16.82 4.02
N ALA A 192 2.72 17.53 4.68
CA ALA A 192 2.69 17.65 6.14
C ALA A 192 2.49 16.29 6.84
N LEU A 193 1.57 15.46 6.32
CA LEU A 193 1.34 14.10 6.82
C LEU A 193 2.57 13.22 6.63
N ARG A 194 3.22 13.28 5.47
CA ARG A 194 4.46 12.55 5.23
C ARG A 194 5.60 12.97 6.15
N ALA A 195 5.75 14.28 6.41
CA ALA A 195 6.73 14.78 7.36
C ALA A 195 6.45 14.25 8.78
N GLY A 196 5.18 14.09 9.16
CA GLY A 196 4.76 13.41 10.39
C GLY A 196 5.20 11.94 10.44
N TRP A 197 4.95 11.22 9.35
CA TRP A 197 5.38 9.83 9.17
C TRP A 197 6.90 9.68 9.27
N GLU A 198 7.68 10.49 8.57
CA GLU A 198 9.15 10.47 8.62
C GLU A 198 9.68 10.68 10.04
N ARG A 199 9.07 11.61 10.81
CA ARG A 199 9.41 11.80 12.22
C ARG A 199 9.07 10.58 13.07
N ALA A 200 7.96 9.90 12.79
CA ALA A 200 7.57 8.69 13.51
C ALA A 200 8.53 7.53 13.21
N VAL A 201 8.88 7.32 11.94
CA VAL A 201 9.87 6.32 11.53
C VAL A 201 11.22 6.57 12.18
N ALA A 202 11.68 7.82 12.22
CA ALA A 202 12.95 8.18 12.85
C ALA A 202 13.01 7.81 14.34
N ARG A 203 11.86 7.80 15.06
CA ARG A 203 11.76 7.40 16.46
C ARG A 203 11.62 5.90 16.69
N ALA A 204 11.20 5.16 15.68
CA ALA A 204 11.07 3.70 15.73
C ALA A 204 12.38 2.97 15.38
N LYS A 205 13.33 3.68 14.77
CA LYS A 205 14.64 3.14 14.38
C LYS A 205 15.55 2.88 15.59
N GLY A 206 16.41 1.86 15.45
CA GLY A 206 17.44 1.55 16.43
C GLY A 206 16.89 1.21 17.82
N TRP A 207 15.69 0.63 17.91
CA TRP A 207 15.02 0.35 19.18
C TRP A 207 15.62 -0.84 19.92
N ALA A 208 16.07 -1.90 19.22
CA ALA A 208 16.58 -3.15 19.80
C ALA A 208 18.10 -3.29 19.59
#